data_dde41e437dd631254ae449251d17a4f7
#
_entry.id   dde41e437dd631254ae449251d17a4f7
#
_cell.length_a   1.000
_cell.length_b   1.000
_cell.length_c   1.000
_cell.angle_alpha   90.00
_cell.angle_beta   90.00
_cell.angle_gamma   90.00
#
_symmetry.space_group_name_H-M   'P 1'
#
loop_
_entity.id
_entity.type
_entity.pdbx_description
1 polymer ?
#
loop_
_entity_poly.entity_id
_entity_poly.type
_entity_poly.pdbx_seq_one_letter_code
_entity_poly.pdbx_strand_id
1 'polypeptide(L)'
;LEHKKVHSFFANVNYIQKVITAAMMPLFQPGDLLFVKFLPDNAKLISGAIYLLDTKTYGAMVRQVYVDGDTFRLHSMNPEYEELVVKRSEVFSISLVDKMLRSDFNMPSEIPDYIQMFQAKEKQTDELINELRKQNERMEAERARQDKLVEKLLER
;
A
#
# COMPACT_ATOMS: atom_id res chain seq x y z
N LEU A 1 -26.70 -14.36 7.63
CA LEU A 1 -25.50 -13.53 7.48
C LEU A 1 -24.27 -14.43 7.60
N GLU A 2 -23.60 -14.69 6.48
CA GLU A 2 -22.30 -15.40 6.52
C GLU A 2 -21.26 -14.46 7.13
N HIS A 3 -20.72 -14.83 8.27
CA HIS A 3 -19.58 -14.14 8.86
C HIS A 3 -18.30 -14.51 8.09
N LYS A 4 -17.97 -13.76 7.05
CA LYS A 4 -16.64 -13.86 6.44
C LYS A 4 -15.60 -13.31 7.41
N LYS A 5 -14.57 -14.09 7.72
CA LYS A 5 -13.48 -13.64 8.59
C LYS A 5 -12.88 -12.36 8.00
N VAL A 6 -12.74 -11.33 8.82
CA VAL A 6 -12.20 -10.01 8.43
C VAL A 6 -10.85 -10.12 7.70
N HIS A 7 -10.04 -11.13 8.04
CA HIS A 7 -8.78 -11.42 7.37
C HIS A 7 -8.88 -11.69 5.86
N SER A 8 -9.98 -12.27 5.38
CA SER A 8 -10.15 -12.54 3.94
C SER A 8 -10.56 -11.30 3.16
N PHE A 9 -11.17 -10.33 3.81
CA PHE A 9 -11.60 -9.08 3.18
C PHE A 9 -10.39 -8.19 2.82
N PHE A 10 -9.35 -8.20 3.66
CA PHE A 10 -8.13 -7.42 3.47
C PHE A 10 -6.97 -8.23 2.89
N ALA A 11 -7.22 -9.48 2.52
CA ALA A 11 -6.22 -10.28 1.84
C ALA A 11 -5.77 -9.56 0.54
N ASN A 12 -4.47 -9.45 0.34
CA ASN A 12 -3.85 -8.80 -0.81
C ASN A 12 -4.00 -7.27 -0.89
N VAL A 13 -4.30 -6.58 0.19
CA VAL A 13 -4.19 -5.12 0.29
C VAL A 13 -2.77 -4.78 0.74
N ASN A 14 -2.10 -3.89 0.00
CA ASN A 14 -0.75 -3.47 0.33
C ASN A 14 -0.74 -2.27 1.28
N TYR A 15 -1.65 -1.32 1.09
CA TYR A 15 -1.78 -0.15 1.96
C TYR A 15 -3.16 0.49 1.85
N ILE A 16 -3.42 1.44 2.75
CA ILE A 16 -4.66 2.22 2.79
C ILE A 16 -4.31 3.68 2.50
N GLN A 17 -5.01 4.26 1.53
CA GLN A 17 -4.90 5.67 1.18
C GLN A 17 -6.17 6.42 1.54
N LYS A 18 -6.04 7.49 2.32
CA LYS A 18 -7.17 8.40 2.57
C LYS A 18 -7.33 9.37 1.40
N VAL A 19 -8.56 9.54 0.94
CA VAL A 19 -8.91 10.58 -0.06
C VAL A 19 -8.94 11.94 0.64
N ILE A 20 -8.16 12.88 0.14
CA ILE A 20 -8.04 14.23 0.70
C ILE A 20 -8.63 15.32 -0.20
N THR A 21 -8.82 15.03 -1.49
CA THR A 21 -9.32 16.01 -2.46
C THR A 21 -10.68 15.59 -3.03
N ALA A 22 -11.43 16.56 -3.54
CA ALA A 22 -12.71 16.34 -4.20
C ALA A 22 -12.60 15.99 -5.69
N ALA A 23 -11.39 15.73 -6.20
CA ALA A 23 -11.12 15.58 -7.63
C ALA A 23 -11.87 14.41 -8.28
N MET A 24 -12.14 13.36 -7.51
CA MET A 24 -12.84 12.15 -7.99
C MET A 24 -14.30 12.08 -7.53
N MET A 25 -14.86 13.18 -7.01
CA MET A 25 -16.29 13.25 -6.73
C MET A 25 -17.10 13.13 -8.02
N PRO A 26 -18.26 12.47 -7.98
CA PRO A 26 -18.94 11.90 -6.82
C PRO A 26 -18.48 10.49 -6.41
N LEU A 27 -17.56 9.88 -7.17
CA LEU A 27 -17.16 8.49 -6.93
C LEU A 27 -16.42 8.33 -5.60
N PHE A 28 -15.37 9.14 -5.39
CA PHE A 28 -14.64 9.19 -4.13
C PHE A 28 -14.79 10.58 -3.50
N GLN A 29 -15.05 10.60 -2.20
CA GLN A 29 -15.22 11.82 -1.43
C GLN A 29 -14.05 12.01 -0.48
N PRO A 30 -13.70 13.26 -0.12
CA PRO A 30 -12.73 13.51 0.94
C PRO A 30 -13.14 12.78 2.23
N GLY A 31 -12.19 12.03 2.79
CA GLY A 31 -12.42 11.18 3.96
C GLY A 31 -12.59 9.69 3.66
N ASP A 32 -12.88 9.31 2.42
CA ASP A 32 -12.93 7.90 2.04
C ASP A 32 -11.57 7.23 2.25
N LEU A 33 -11.59 5.95 2.62
CA LEU A 33 -10.42 5.10 2.75
C LEU A 33 -10.38 4.13 1.56
N LEU A 34 -9.32 4.21 0.78
CA LEU A 34 -9.08 3.34 -0.36
C LEU A 34 -8.10 2.24 0.02
N PHE A 35 -8.50 1.00 -0.22
CA PHE A 35 -7.67 -0.19 -0.05
C PHE A 35 -6.99 -0.52 -1.37
N VAL A 36 -5.68 -0.50 -1.37
CA VAL A 36 -4.87 -0.38 -2.58
C VAL A 36 -3.92 -1.55 -2.72
N LYS A 37 -3.76 -2.02 -3.96
CA LYS A 37 -2.81 -3.05 -4.36
C LYS A 37 -1.78 -2.47 -5.31
N PHE A 38 -0.50 -2.72 -5.06
CA PHE A 38 0.55 -2.38 -6.02
C PHE A 38 0.37 -3.20 -7.31
N LEU A 39 0.54 -2.52 -8.42
CA LEU A 39 0.71 -3.19 -9.70
C LEU A 39 2.20 -3.36 -10.00
N PRO A 40 2.62 -4.48 -10.61
CA PRO A 40 3.98 -4.64 -11.08
C PRO A 40 4.30 -3.63 -12.19
N ASP A 41 5.55 -3.24 -12.32
CA ASP A 41 6.01 -2.21 -13.27
C ASP A 41 5.66 -2.53 -14.74
N ASN A 42 5.54 -3.80 -15.07
CA ASN A 42 5.16 -4.30 -16.39
C ASN A 42 3.65 -4.54 -16.56
N ALA A 43 2.83 -4.16 -15.59
CA ALA A 43 1.39 -4.36 -15.68
C ALA A 43 0.82 -3.57 -16.86
N LYS A 44 0.00 -4.24 -17.65
CA LYS A 44 -0.76 -3.59 -18.71
C LYS A 44 -1.94 -2.84 -18.10
N LEU A 45 -1.91 -1.52 -18.20
CA LEU A 45 -2.98 -0.67 -17.69
C LEU A 45 -4.18 -0.70 -18.64
N ILE A 46 -5.36 -0.64 -18.06
CA ILE A 46 -6.61 -0.46 -18.79
C ILE A 46 -6.85 1.04 -18.92
N SER A 47 -6.85 1.54 -20.16
CA SER A 47 -7.12 2.95 -20.44
C SER A 47 -8.54 3.31 -20.04
N GLY A 48 -8.69 4.41 -19.31
CA GLY A 48 -9.97 4.85 -18.75
C GLY A 48 -10.33 4.23 -17.39
N ALA A 49 -9.52 3.33 -16.86
CA ALA A 49 -9.69 2.82 -15.50
C ALA A 49 -9.11 3.77 -14.44
N ILE A 50 -9.51 3.55 -13.19
CA ILE A 50 -9.09 4.37 -12.05
C ILE A 50 -7.92 3.71 -11.35
N TYR A 51 -6.85 4.49 -11.16
CA TYR A 51 -5.65 4.07 -10.45
C TYR A 51 -5.24 5.11 -9.43
N LEU A 52 -4.54 4.66 -8.42
CA LEU A 52 -3.74 5.54 -7.57
C LEU A 52 -2.33 5.58 -8.15
N LEU A 53 -1.86 6.78 -8.45
CA LEU A 53 -0.52 7.02 -8.98
C LEU A 53 0.27 7.82 -7.96
N ASP A 54 1.54 7.47 -7.81
CA ASP A 54 2.51 8.33 -7.14
C ASP A 54 3.40 8.98 -8.19
N THR A 55 3.30 10.30 -8.30
CA THR A 55 3.97 11.07 -9.34
C THR A 55 5.02 11.98 -8.75
N LYS A 56 6.10 12.22 -9.51
CA LYS A 56 7.19 13.08 -9.10
C LYS A 56 6.72 14.54 -8.86
N THR A 57 5.84 15.04 -9.71
CA THR A 57 5.44 16.44 -9.70
C THR A 57 4.25 16.70 -8.78
N TYR A 58 3.29 15.77 -8.73
CA TYR A 58 2.01 15.99 -8.05
C TYR A 58 1.82 15.13 -6.81
N GLY A 59 2.77 14.23 -6.50
CA GLY A 59 2.64 13.26 -5.42
C GLY A 59 1.57 12.20 -5.68
N ALA A 60 1.06 11.63 -4.61
CA ALA A 60 0.05 10.56 -4.68
C ALA A 60 -1.35 11.11 -5.00
N MET A 61 -1.99 10.55 -6.01
CA MET A 61 -3.33 10.95 -6.43
C MET A 61 -4.11 9.80 -7.04
N VAL A 62 -5.42 9.84 -6.90
CA VAL A 62 -6.36 8.93 -7.58
C VAL A 62 -6.95 9.63 -8.78
N ARG A 63 -6.86 9.02 -9.95
CA ARG A 63 -7.40 9.57 -11.21
C ARG A 63 -7.87 8.47 -12.13
N GLN A 64 -8.73 8.84 -13.05
CA GLN A 64 -9.01 8.04 -14.23
C GLN A 64 -7.86 8.22 -15.22
N VAL A 65 -7.23 7.13 -15.63
CA VAL A 65 -5.99 7.16 -16.40
C VAL A 65 -6.24 6.74 -17.84
N TYR A 66 -5.94 7.62 -18.76
CA TYR A 66 -5.91 7.33 -20.18
C TYR A 66 -4.48 7.18 -20.66
N VAL A 67 -4.19 6.04 -21.25
CA VAL A 67 -2.83 5.70 -21.72
C VAL A 67 -2.66 6.19 -23.15
N ASP A 68 -1.67 7.04 -23.37
CA ASP A 68 -1.33 7.60 -24.68
C ASP A 68 0.20 7.48 -24.90
N GLY A 69 0.61 6.33 -25.45
CA GLY A 69 2.04 6.02 -25.62
C GLY A 69 2.80 6.05 -24.29
N ASP A 70 3.78 6.94 -24.20
CA ASP A 70 4.60 7.17 -23.00
C ASP A 70 4.02 8.21 -22.05
N THR A 71 2.82 8.68 -22.29
CA THR A 71 2.15 9.65 -21.46
C THR A 71 0.84 9.10 -20.89
N PHE A 72 0.49 9.61 -19.72
CA PHE A 72 -0.80 9.37 -19.08
C PHE A 72 -1.57 10.68 -18.99
N ARG A 73 -2.80 10.69 -19.49
CA ARG A 73 -3.77 11.74 -19.20
C ARG A 73 -4.54 11.33 -17.95
N LEU A 74 -4.47 12.19 -16.95
CA LEU A 74 -5.06 11.96 -15.64
C LEU A 74 -6.33 12.80 -15.51
N HIS A 75 -7.45 12.16 -15.71
CA HIS A 75 -8.76 12.81 -15.72
C HIS A 75 -9.37 12.79 -14.32
N SER A 76 -9.88 13.94 -13.90
CA SER A 76 -10.68 14.11 -12.69
C SER A 76 -12.15 13.98 -13.02
N MET A 77 -12.93 13.27 -12.19
CA MET A 77 -14.38 13.18 -12.40
C MET A 77 -15.09 14.50 -12.03
N ASN A 78 -14.53 15.25 -11.10
CA ASN A 78 -15.00 16.60 -10.76
C ASN A 78 -14.49 17.60 -11.79
N PRO A 79 -15.39 18.29 -12.54
CA PRO A 79 -15.00 19.23 -13.58
C PRO A 79 -14.27 20.49 -13.09
N GLU A 80 -14.27 20.75 -11.79
CA GLU A 80 -13.48 21.84 -11.19
C GLU A 80 -11.97 21.59 -11.21
N TYR A 81 -11.57 20.33 -11.45
CA TYR A 81 -10.16 19.93 -11.52
C TYR A 81 -9.75 19.69 -12.96
N GLU A 82 -8.68 20.35 -13.36
CA GLU A 82 -8.14 20.22 -14.71
C GLU A 82 -7.55 18.82 -14.97
N GLU A 83 -7.57 18.42 -16.24
CA GLU A 83 -6.86 17.22 -16.69
C GLU A 83 -5.35 17.47 -16.62
N LEU A 84 -4.63 16.49 -16.07
CA LEU A 84 -3.18 16.55 -15.98
C LEU A 84 -2.57 15.58 -16.98
N VAL A 85 -1.40 15.92 -17.52
CA VAL A 85 -0.63 15.04 -18.39
C VAL A 85 0.72 14.81 -17.74
N VAL A 86 1.08 13.55 -17.54
CA VAL A 86 2.35 13.13 -16.97
C VAL A 86 3.04 12.12 -17.87
N LYS A 87 4.37 12.16 -17.92
CA LYS A 87 5.15 11.12 -18.59
C LYS A 87 5.21 9.87 -17.72
N ARG A 88 5.23 8.70 -18.33
CA ARG A 88 5.39 7.44 -17.62
C ARG A 88 6.64 7.44 -16.72
N SER A 89 7.73 8.07 -17.17
CA SER A 89 8.96 8.21 -16.39
C SER A 89 8.87 9.09 -15.14
N GLU A 90 7.79 9.87 -15.01
CA GLU A 90 7.51 10.71 -13.84
C GLU A 90 6.62 10.01 -12.81
N VAL A 91 6.18 8.80 -13.09
CA VAL A 91 5.33 8.00 -12.21
C VAL A 91 6.18 6.95 -11.50
N PHE A 92 6.24 7.06 -10.16
CA PHE A 92 7.00 6.14 -9.33
C PHE A 92 6.29 4.80 -9.12
N SER A 93 4.98 4.86 -8.94
CA SER A 93 4.17 3.66 -8.75
C SER A 93 2.75 3.86 -9.24
N ILE A 94 2.14 2.76 -9.66
CA ILE A 94 0.74 2.69 -10.04
C ILE A 94 0.10 1.57 -9.24
N SER A 95 -1.04 1.85 -8.65
CA SER A 95 -1.73 0.93 -7.79
C SER A 95 -3.22 0.84 -8.14
N LEU A 96 -3.76 -0.35 -7.98
CA LEU A 96 -5.17 -0.61 -8.17
C LEU A 96 -5.94 -0.29 -6.88
N VAL A 97 -7.01 0.48 -6.99
CA VAL A 97 -7.99 0.63 -5.91
C VAL A 97 -8.88 -0.60 -5.90
N ASP A 98 -8.72 -1.44 -4.89
CA ASP A 98 -9.44 -2.72 -4.77
C ASP A 98 -10.78 -2.55 -4.06
N LYS A 99 -10.79 -1.75 -2.99
CA LYS A 99 -11.98 -1.51 -2.15
C LYS A 99 -11.98 -0.09 -1.62
N MET A 100 -13.15 0.35 -1.22
CA MET A 100 -13.34 1.64 -0.57
C MET A 100 -14.18 1.45 0.69
N LEU A 101 -13.83 2.19 1.72
CA LEU A 101 -14.65 2.34 2.91
C LEU A 101 -15.06 3.81 3.07
N ARG A 102 -16.35 4.05 3.14
CA ARG A 102 -16.94 5.36 3.43
C ARG A 102 -17.72 5.29 4.73
N SER A 103 -17.45 6.20 5.62
CA SER A 103 -18.24 6.35 6.85
C SER A 103 -19.27 7.46 6.68
N ASP A 104 -20.37 7.13 6.00
CA ASP A 104 -21.50 8.06 5.81
C ASP A 104 -22.43 8.09 7.02
N PHE A 105 -22.19 7.22 7.98
CA PHE A 105 -23.00 7.18 9.18
C PHE A 105 -22.44 8.18 10.18
N ASN A 106 -23.34 8.89 10.87
CA ASN A 106 -23.03 9.69 12.06
C ASN A 106 -22.43 8.80 13.17
N MET A 107 -21.36 8.10 12.84
CA MET A 107 -20.55 7.44 13.83
C MET A 107 -19.71 8.50 14.53
N PRO A 108 -19.77 8.61 15.85
CA PRO A 108 -18.81 9.41 16.56
C PRO A 108 -17.41 8.91 16.20
N SER A 109 -16.51 9.80 15.99
CA SER A 109 -15.05 9.78 15.78
C SER A 109 -14.23 8.49 16.05
N GLU A 110 -14.81 7.30 16.03
CA GLU A 110 -14.19 6.00 16.40
C GLU A 110 -13.52 5.24 15.24
N ILE A 111 -13.54 5.79 14.03
CA ILE A 111 -12.75 5.23 12.90
C ILE A 111 -11.24 5.31 13.14
N PRO A 112 -10.71 6.20 13.97
CA PRO A 112 -9.32 6.11 14.42
C PRO A 112 -8.92 4.73 14.93
N ASP A 113 -9.83 3.97 15.53
CA ASP A 113 -9.52 2.68 16.12
C ASP A 113 -9.13 1.62 15.10
N TYR A 114 -9.77 1.58 13.92
CA TYR A 114 -9.36 0.64 12.85
C TYR A 114 -7.98 0.98 12.29
N ILE A 115 -7.71 2.25 12.06
CA ILE A 115 -6.38 2.69 11.60
C ILE A 115 -5.34 2.43 12.69
N GLN A 116 -5.65 2.71 13.95
CA GLN A 116 -4.79 2.42 15.09
C GLN A 116 -4.58 0.90 15.27
N MET A 117 -5.61 0.09 15.09
CA MET A 117 -5.49 -1.37 15.12
C MET A 117 -4.58 -1.89 14.00
N PHE A 118 -4.68 -1.34 12.78
CA PHE A 118 -3.79 -1.70 11.68
C PHE A 118 -2.36 -1.27 11.94
N GLN A 119 -2.16 -0.03 12.40
CA GLN A 119 -0.85 0.49 12.75
C GLN A 119 -0.23 -0.27 13.93
N ALA A 120 -1.02 -0.62 14.95
CA ALA A 120 -0.57 -1.44 16.07
C ALA A 120 -0.17 -2.84 15.62
N LYS A 121 -0.91 -3.43 14.68
CA LYS A 121 -0.62 -4.76 14.13
C LYS A 121 0.62 -4.76 13.24
N GLU A 122 0.80 -3.72 12.44
CA GLU A 122 1.99 -3.50 11.63
C GLU A 122 3.24 -3.34 12.52
N LYS A 123 3.14 -2.51 13.55
CA LYS A 123 4.20 -2.33 14.54
C LYS A 123 4.54 -3.65 15.27
N GLN A 124 3.54 -4.43 15.65
CA GLN A 124 3.73 -5.72 16.29
C GLN A 124 4.41 -6.74 15.36
N THR A 125 4.08 -6.69 14.07
CA THR A 125 4.73 -7.53 13.04
C THR A 125 6.20 -7.12 12.85
N ASP A 126 6.49 -5.83 12.80
CA ASP A 126 7.85 -5.31 12.69
C ASP A 126 8.70 -5.65 13.91
N GLU A 127 8.14 -5.54 15.10
CA GLU A 127 8.78 -5.96 16.35
C GLU A 127 9.12 -7.46 16.33
N LEU A 128 8.19 -8.30 15.87
CA LEU A 128 8.40 -9.74 15.75
C LEU A 128 9.48 -10.09 14.71
N ILE A 129 9.47 -9.41 13.57
CA ILE A 129 10.50 -9.58 12.53
C ILE A 129 11.88 -9.20 13.08
N ASN A 130 11.98 -8.10 13.81
CA ASN A 130 13.23 -7.65 14.42
C ASN A 130 13.73 -8.64 15.50
N GLU A 131 12.81 -9.22 16.25
CA GLU A 131 13.16 -10.23 17.27
C GLU A 131 13.65 -11.52 16.64
N LEU A 132 13.00 -12.00 15.57
CA LEU A 132 13.44 -13.15 14.78
C LEU A 132 14.80 -12.92 14.13
N ARG A 133 15.06 -11.72 13.64
CA ARG A 133 16.37 -11.37 13.07
C ARG A 133 17.47 -11.43 14.14
N LYS A 134 17.23 -10.89 15.33
CA LYS A 134 18.17 -10.97 16.46
C LYS A 134 18.43 -12.41 16.90
N GLN A 135 17.39 -13.26 16.90
CA GLN A 135 17.55 -14.68 17.22
C GLN A 135 18.41 -15.40 16.16
N ASN A 136 18.20 -15.13 14.90
CA ASN A 136 19.00 -15.70 13.82
C ASN A 136 20.48 -15.28 13.94
N GLU A 137 20.74 -14.01 14.18
CA GLU A 137 22.11 -13.50 14.39
C GLU A 137 22.81 -14.20 15.58
N ARG A 138 22.08 -14.44 16.68
CA ARG A 138 22.61 -15.17 17.84
C ARG A 138 22.92 -16.64 17.50
N MET A 139 22.01 -17.30 16.76
CA MET A 139 22.24 -18.68 16.34
C MET A 139 23.39 -18.82 15.36
N GLU A 140 23.57 -17.89 14.44
CA GLU A 140 24.71 -17.86 13.52
C GLU A 140 26.03 -17.64 14.27
N ALA A 141 26.03 -16.72 15.23
CA ALA A 141 27.21 -16.48 16.07
C ALA A 141 27.57 -17.71 16.94
N GLU A 142 26.58 -18.43 17.43
CA GLU A 142 26.77 -19.65 18.21
C GLU A 142 27.30 -20.80 17.34
N ARG A 143 26.77 -20.98 16.13
CA ARG A 143 27.30 -21.92 15.12
C ARG A 143 28.77 -21.63 14.81
N ALA A 144 29.07 -20.36 14.52
CA ALA A 144 30.44 -19.95 14.22
C ALA A 144 31.43 -20.22 15.40
N ARG A 145 30.96 -20.13 16.65
CA ARG A 145 31.75 -20.51 17.84
C ARG A 145 31.95 -22.03 17.93
N GLN A 146 30.93 -22.79 17.66
CA GLN A 146 30.99 -24.25 17.65
C GLN A 146 31.93 -24.77 16.55
N ASP A 147 31.83 -24.21 15.35
CA ASP A 147 32.71 -24.57 14.22
C ASP A 147 34.20 -24.29 14.55
N LYS A 148 34.51 -23.17 15.18
CA LYS A 148 35.85 -22.84 15.62
C LYS A 148 36.36 -23.79 16.72
N LEU A 149 35.48 -24.27 17.59
CA LEU A 149 35.83 -25.26 18.63
C LEU A 149 36.11 -26.63 18.01
N VAL A 150 35.32 -27.05 17.02
CA VAL A 150 35.52 -28.29 16.27
C VAL A 150 36.84 -28.23 15.50
N GLU A 151 37.15 -27.12 14.85
CA GLU A 151 38.40 -26.90 14.13
C GLU A 151 39.62 -27.03 15.04
N LYS A 152 39.57 -26.39 16.24
CA LYS A 152 40.64 -26.52 17.25
C LYS A 152 40.80 -27.94 17.80
N LEU A 153 39.75 -28.75 17.83
CA LEU A 153 39.82 -30.13 18.27
C LEU A 153 40.40 -31.05 17.16
N LEU A 154 40.23 -30.72 15.91
CA LEU A 154 40.78 -31.45 14.77
C LEU A 154 42.26 -31.17 14.52
N GLU A 155 42.79 -30.04 14.96
CA GLU A 155 44.22 -29.65 14.89
C GLU A 155 45.07 -30.27 15.99
N ARG A 156 44.50 -31.08 16.86
CA ARG A 156 45.21 -31.87 17.89
C ARG A 156 45.29 -33.32 17.39
#